data_250dd371eae2db433b82e9a184b04c39
#
_entry.id   250dd371eae2db433b82e9a184b04c39
#
_cell.length_a   1.000
_cell.length_b   1.000
_cell.length_c   1.000
_cell.angle_alpha   90.00
_cell.angle_beta   90.00
_cell.angle_gamma   90.00
#
_symmetry.space_group_name_H-M   'P 1'
#
loop_
_entity.id
_entity.type
_entity.pdbx_description
1 polymer ?
#
loop_
_entity_poly.entity_id
_entity_poly.type
_entity_poly.pdbx_seq_one_letter_code
_entity_poly.pdbx_strand_id
1 'polypeptide(L)'
;MNLESILICPYSKKKLNKVRNYFISEDKSNKYKINKKGIPLFYRENTSEDAQSQKEHYDKIANIYEENLEYPHTKEYMSYLDNQFLNLFKNHKSNFLAEMCCGTGEAVEMLKKKYDYAVGIDISENMLGFAYDKKNKENIQFIQADALRTPLKDNSVDTVVVLGGIHHLNDRLKFFSEISRILKPKGCFFWREPVDDFFLWRLIRKIIYRISPVLDHKTESPLRYKDTLRQLKTCGLEVNNWNTIGFFGFCFFMNSDVLWFNRFFRFFPFIKQITRFSTKIDHFITSFKFMNKSGLIVVGSAKKHS
;
A
#
# COMPACT_ATOMS: atom_id res chain seq x y z
N MET A 1 4.06 -23.24 3.49
CA MET A 1 3.95 -22.57 4.81
C MET A 1 2.49 -22.52 5.20
N ASN A 2 2.13 -22.79 6.44
CA ASN A 2 0.75 -22.66 6.87
C ASN A 2 0.57 -21.29 7.54
N LEU A 3 -0.25 -20.39 6.97
CA LEU A 3 -0.53 -19.06 7.55
C LEU A 3 -1.02 -19.15 9.00
N GLU A 4 -1.82 -20.18 9.33
CA GLU A 4 -2.34 -20.37 10.69
C GLU A 4 -1.22 -20.46 11.74
N SER A 5 -0.04 -20.98 11.36
CA SER A 5 1.11 -21.13 12.27
C SER A 5 1.74 -19.78 12.69
N ILE A 6 1.52 -18.74 11.92
CA ILE A 6 2.07 -17.40 12.17
C ILE A 6 1.03 -16.37 12.61
N LEU A 7 -0.25 -16.78 12.74
CA LEU A 7 -1.30 -15.89 13.24
C LEU A 7 -1.30 -15.86 14.77
N ILE A 8 -1.47 -14.64 15.29
CA ILE A 8 -1.73 -14.35 16.70
C ILE A 8 -2.92 -13.41 16.84
N CYS A 9 -3.54 -13.41 17.99
CA CYS A 9 -4.57 -12.43 18.31
C CYS A 9 -3.96 -11.01 18.29
N PRO A 10 -4.47 -10.07 17.46
CA PRO A 10 -3.91 -8.73 17.36
C PRO A 10 -4.04 -7.93 18.66
N TYR A 11 -4.94 -8.31 19.56
CA TYR A 11 -5.22 -7.62 20.83
C TYR A 11 -4.52 -8.27 22.01
N SER A 12 -4.73 -9.57 22.25
CA SER A 12 -4.13 -10.26 23.40
C SER A 12 -2.74 -10.83 23.12
N LYS A 13 -2.28 -10.82 21.85
CA LYS A 13 -1.03 -11.44 21.37
C LYS A 13 -0.93 -12.95 21.64
N LYS A 14 -2.00 -13.59 22.09
CA LYS A 14 -2.08 -15.03 22.30
C LYS A 14 -2.25 -15.77 20.97
N LYS A 15 -1.88 -17.06 20.97
CA LYS A 15 -2.06 -17.95 19.81
C LYS A 15 -3.52 -17.99 19.39
N LEU A 16 -3.77 -18.12 18.10
CA LEU A 16 -5.09 -18.31 17.51
C LEU A 16 -5.27 -19.79 17.12
N ASN A 17 -6.41 -20.33 17.51
CA ASN A 17 -6.84 -21.68 17.12
C ASN A 17 -8.04 -21.57 16.17
N LYS A 18 -7.98 -22.24 15.03
CA LYS A 18 -9.09 -22.29 14.09
C LYS A 18 -10.11 -23.34 14.54
N VAL A 19 -11.35 -22.90 14.74
CA VAL A 19 -12.47 -23.74 15.13
C VAL A 19 -13.63 -23.48 14.16
N ARG A 20 -13.87 -24.37 13.22
CA ARG A 20 -14.85 -24.19 12.12
C ARG A 20 -14.58 -22.87 11.37
N ASN A 21 -15.55 -21.98 11.33
CA ASN A 21 -15.49 -20.68 10.65
C ASN A 21 -15.02 -19.53 11.56
N TYR A 22 -14.18 -19.83 12.56
CA TYR A 22 -13.68 -18.84 13.51
C TYR A 22 -12.22 -19.09 13.85
N PHE A 23 -11.49 -17.99 14.10
CA PHE A 23 -10.27 -18.00 14.90
C PHE A 23 -10.60 -17.58 16.33
N ILE A 24 -10.14 -18.34 17.31
CA ILE A 24 -10.38 -18.07 18.74
C ILE A 24 -9.01 -18.00 19.42
N SER A 25 -8.78 -16.91 20.19
CA SER A 25 -7.56 -16.80 20.99
C SER A 25 -7.51 -17.88 22.08
N GLU A 26 -6.30 -18.32 22.41
CA GLU A 26 -6.07 -19.40 23.39
C GLU A 26 -6.70 -19.08 24.77
N ASP A 27 -6.67 -17.82 25.16
CA ASP A 27 -7.33 -17.30 26.36
C ASP A 27 -8.85 -17.12 26.23
N LYS A 28 -9.43 -17.47 25.08
CA LYS A 28 -10.84 -17.35 24.72
C LYS A 28 -11.42 -15.94 24.81
N SER A 29 -10.57 -14.93 25.02
CA SER A 29 -11.00 -13.53 25.15
C SER A 29 -11.43 -12.92 23.82
N ASN A 30 -11.02 -13.51 22.68
CA ASN A 30 -11.23 -12.98 21.35
C ASN A 30 -11.67 -14.05 20.37
N LYS A 31 -12.70 -13.73 19.57
CA LYS A 31 -13.24 -14.59 18.52
C LYS A 31 -13.39 -13.78 17.23
N TYR A 32 -12.88 -14.32 16.13
CA TYR A 32 -12.85 -13.69 14.81
C TYR A 32 -13.49 -14.58 13.79
N LYS A 33 -14.43 -14.04 13.02
CA LYS A 33 -15.15 -14.77 11.97
C LYS A 33 -14.27 -14.98 10.74
N ILE A 34 -14.44 -16.09 10.06
CA ILE A 34 -13.97 -16.31 8.69
C ILE A 34 -15.19 -16.14 7.79
N ASN A 35 -15.11 -15.26 6.78
CA ASN A 35 -16.24 -15.00 5.89
C ASN A 35 -16.45 -16.14 4.88
N LYS A 36 -17.47 -16.01 4.01
CA LYS A 36 -17.82 -17.04 3.02
C LYS A 36 -16.72 -17.33 1.99
N LYS A 37 -15.81 -16.37 1.75
CA LYS A 37 -14.63 -16.52 0.86
C LYS A 37 -13.41 -17.10 1.58
N GLY A 38 -13.51 -17.43 2.87
CA GLY A 38 -12.40 -17.95 3.65
C GLY A 38 -11.47 -16.85 4.20
N ILE A 39 -11.84 -15.57 4.10
CA ILE A 39 -11.05 -14.43 4.59
C ILE A 39 -11.29 -14.28 6.10
N PRO A 40 -10.25 -14.35 6.95
CA PRO A 40 -10.37 -14.06 8.38
C PRO A 40 -10.58 -12.55 8.62
N LEU A 41 -11.51 -12.22 9.51
CA LEU A 41 -11.92 -10.85 9.83
C LEU A 41 -11.42 -10.49 11.24
N PHE A 42 -10.24 -9.89 11.33
CA PHE A 42 -9.61 -9.51 12.62
C PHE A 42 -9.90 -8.08 13.07
N TYR A 43 -10.52 -7.29 12.20
CA TYR A 43 -10.93 -5.93 12.58
C TYR A 43 -12.08 -5.98 13.59
N ARG A 44 -12.05 -5.04 14.53
CA ARG A 44 -13.12 -4.75 15.48
C ARG A 44 -13.53 -3.29 15.35
N GLU A 45 -14.82 -3.06 15.34
CA GLU A 45 -15.37 -1.71 15.46
C GLU A 45 -14.84 -1.05 16.75
N ASN A 46 -14.59 0.26 16.69
CA ASN A 46 -14.05 1.07 17.80
C ASN A 46 -12.55 0.88 18.13
N THR A 47 -11.73 0.38 17.19
CA THR A 47 -10.28 0.24 17.42
C THR A 47 -9.51 1.53 17.17
N SER A 48 -9.85 2.28 16.12
CA SER A 48 -9.36 3.64 15.85
C SER A 48 -10.34 4.35 14.92
N GLU A 49 -10.51 5.66 15.10
CA GLU A 49 -11.35 6.49 14.20
C GLU A 49 -10.83 6.46 12.77
N ASP A 50 -9.51 6.46 12.59
CA ASP A 50 -8.85 6.38 11.28
C ASP A 50 -9.20 5.08 10.55
N ALA A 51 -9.05 3.93 11.22
CA ALA A 51 -9.34 2.62 10.62
C ALA A 51 -10.82 2.50 10.23
N GLN A 52 -11.72 3.02 11.05
CA GLN A 52 -13.16 3.03 10.74
C GLN A 52 -13.46 3.92 9.54
N SER A 53 -12.95 5.15 9.52
CA SER A 53 -13.13 6.10 8.43
C SER A 53 -12.61 5.54 7.10
N GLN A 54 -11.40 4.96 7.09
CA GLN A 54 -10.81 4.34 5.92
C GLN A 54 -11.63 3.13 5.43
N LYS A 55 -12.07 2.28 6.34
CA LYS A 55 -12.93 1.14 6.02
C LYS A 55 -14.21 1.60 5.31
N GLU A 56 -14.93 2.55 5.91
CA GLU A 56 -16.18 3.08 5.34
C GLU A 56 -15.96 3.75 3.98
N HIS A 57 -14.86 4.49 3.82
CA HIS A 57 -14.49 5.13 2.58
C HIS A 57 -14.25 4.11 1.47
N TYR A 58 -13.32 3.16 1.69
CA TYR A 58 -12.95 2.17 0.67
C TYR A 58 -14.04 1.15 0.39
N ASP A 59 -14.86 0.78 1.38
CA ASP A 59 -16.03 -0.07 1.14
C ASP A 59 -17.04 0.60 0.19
N LYS A 60 -17.16 1.94 0.22
CA LYS A 60 -18.05 2.71 -0.67
C LYS A 60 -17.48 2.88 -2.09
N ILE A 61 -16.19 3.14 -2.21
CA ILE A 61 -15.59 3.52 -3.51
C ILE A 61 -14.96 2.34 -4.26
N ALA A 62 -14.94 1.13 -3.69
CA ALA A 62 -14.21 -0.02 -4.24
C ALA A 62 -14.49 -0.27 -5.74
N ASN A 63 -15.75 -0.19 -6.18
CA ASN A 63 -16.13 -0.37 -7.59
C ASN A 63 -15.59 0.76 -8.48
N ILE A 64 -15.71 2.02 -8.04
CA ILE A 64 -15.25 3.19 -8.80
C ILE A 64 -13.72 3.19 -8.90
N TYR A 65 -13.05 2.81 -7.82
CA TYR A 65 -11.60 2.68 -7.78
C TYR A 65 -11.09 1.67 -8.82
N GLU A 66 -11.71 0.49 -8.89
CA GLU A 66 -11.38 -0.54 -9.87
C GLU A 66 -11.62 -0.04 -11.31
N GLU A 67 -12.74 0.65 -11.58
CA GLU A 67 -13.04 1.21 -12.91
C GLU A 67 -12.00 2.24 -13.34
N ASN A 68 -11.57 3.12 -12.44
CA ASN A 68 -10.58 4.16 -12.72
C ASN A 68 -9.21 3.59 -13.11
N LEU A 69 -8.81 2.46 -12.51
CA LEU A 69 -7.58 1.76 -12.86
C LEU A 69 -7.60 1.17 -14.28
N GLU A 70 -8.78 0.94 -14.85
CA GLU A 70 -8.94 0.36 -16.19
C GLU A 70 -8.74 1.38 -17.33
N TYR A 71 -8.69 2.69 -17.06
CA TYR A 71 -8.51 3.70 -18.09
C TYR A 71 -7.15 3.54 -18.82
N PRO A 72 -7.12 3.69 -20.16
CA PRO A 72 -5.91 3.42 -20.94
C PRO A 72 -4.68 4.22 -20.50
N HIS A 73 -4.86 5.49 -20.14
CA HIS A 73 -3.79 6.36 -19.67
C HIS A 73 -3.36 6.00 -18.24
N THR A 74 -4.31 5.66 -17.36
CA THR A 74 -4.00 5.21 -16.00
C THR A 74 -3.18 3.93 -16.03
N LYS A 75 -3.62 2.92 -16.80
CA LYS A 75 -2.86 1.66 -16.98
C LYS A 75 -1.45 1.88 -17.51
N GLU A 76 -1.30 2.76 -18.49
CA GLU A 76 0.02 3.04 -19.08
C GLU A 76 0.94 3.72 -18.06
N TYR A 77 0.40 4.68 -17.27
CA TYR A 77 1.19 5.36 -16.24
C TYR A 77 1.50 4.44 -15.06
N MET A 78 0.53 3.62 -14.63
CA MET A 78 0.75 2.58 -13.60
C MET A 78 1.85 1.62 -14.01
N SER A 79 1.84 1.16 -15.27
CA SER A 79 2.92 0.29 -15.79
C SER A 79 4.31 0.94 -15.66
N TYR A 80 4.42 2.25 -15.82
CA TYR A 80 5.67 2.97 -15.57
C TYR A 80 6.06 2.91 -14.08
N LEU A 81 5.13 3.21 -13.17
CA LEU A 81 5.38 3.16 -11.72
C LEU A 81 5.74 1.74 -11.26
N ASP A 82 5.05 0.73 -11.78
CA ASP A 82 5.32 -0.68 -11.50
C ASP A 82 6.72 -1.09 -11.94
N ASN A 83 7.15 -0.67 -13.13
CA ASN A 83 8.48 -0.95 -13.63
C ASN A 83 9.57 -0.30 -12.74
N GLN A 84 9.35 0.92 -12.25
CA GLN A 84 10.27 1.56 -11.29
C GLN A 84 10.34 0.78 -9.98
N PHE A 85 9.21 0.32 -9.47
CA PHE A 85 9.16 -0.52 -8.27
C PHE A 85 9.81 -1.89 -8.48
N LEU A 86 9.52 -2.57 -9.60
CA LEU A 86 10.13 -3.85 -9.95
C LEU A 86 11.66 -3.77 -10.10
N ASN A 87 12.18 -2.65 -10.59
CA ASN A 87 13.63 -2.41 -10.66
C ASN A 87 14.26 -2.40 -9.26
N LEU A 88 13.57 -1.82 -8.27
CA LEU A 88 14.03 -1.85 -6.88
C LEU A 88 14.02 -3.29 -6.31
N PHE A 89 13.10 -4.12 -6.80
CA PHE A 89 12.93 -5.53 -6.39
C PHE A 89 13.80 -6.51 -7.21
N LYS A 90 14.60 -6.05 -8.19
CA LYS A 90 15.25 -6.89 -9.19
C LYS A 90 16.02 -8.07 -8.58
N ASN A 91 16.82 -7.82 -7.56
CA ASN A 91 17.69 -8.81 -6.90
C ASN A 91 17.11 -9.33 -5.57
N HIS A 92 15.84 -9.07 -5.29
CA HIS A 92 15.18 -9.46 -4.05
C HIS A 92 14.25 -10.65 -4.29
N LYS A 93 14.31 -11.64 -3.40
CA LYS A 93 13.36 -12.74 -3.27
C LYS A 93 12.93 -12.86 -1.82
N SER A 94 11.73 -13.33 -1.61
CA SER A 94 11.10 -13.47 -0.30
C SER A 94 10.52 -14.87 -0.14
N ASN A 95 10.73 -15.53 0.99
CA ASN A 95 9.96 -16.75 1.27
C ASN A 95 8.52 -16.37 1.66
N PHE A 96 8.38 -15.34 2.50
CA PHE A 96 7.08 -14.86 2.93
C PHE A 96 6.96 -13.34 2.82
N LEU A 97 6.02 -12.89 1.97
CA LEU A 97 5.73 -11.48 1.71
C LEU A 97 4.39 -11.08 2.35
N ALA A 98 4.35 -9.94 3.02
CA ALA A 98 3.11 -9.31 3.45
C ALA A 98 2.90 -7.99 2.68
N GLU A 99 1.78 -7.85 1.98
CA GLU A 99 1.30 -6.58 1.44
C GLU A 99 0.34 -5.97 2.45
N MET A 100 0.73 -4.85 3.07
CA MET A 100 -0.12 -4.12 4.01
C MET A 100 -0.84 -2.97 3.30
N CYS A 101 -2.08 -2.68 3.70
CA CYS A 101 -2.99 -1.80 2.98
C CYS A 101 -3.11 -2.24 1.52
N CYS A 102 -3.38 -3.55 1.33
CA CYS A 102 -3.23 -4.18 0.03
C CYS A 102 -4.33 -3.83 -0.98
N GLY A 103 -5.45 -3.24 -0.52
CA GLY A 103 -6.60 -2.98 -1.38
C GLY A 103 -6.99 -4.23 -2.17
N THR A 104 -6.87 -4.17 -3.49
CA THR A 104 -7.15 -5.30 -4.39
C THR A 104 -5.94 -6.22 -4.65
N GLY A 105 -4.85 -6.10 -3.87
CA GLY A 105 -3.67 -6.99 -3.93
C GLY A 105 -2.74 -6.70 -5.11
N GLU A 106 -2.39 -5.44 -5.31
CA GLU A 106 -1.55 -5.01 -6.44
C GLU A 106 -0.13 -5.58 -6.34
N ALA A 107 0.52 -5.48 -5.17
CA ALA A 107 1.89 -5.96 -5.01
C ALA A 107 1.97 -7.49 -5.02
N VAL A 108 1.03 -8.21 -4.44
CA VAL A 108 1.04 -9.68 -4.50
C VAL A 108 0.95 -10.19 -5.93
N GLU A 109 0.16 -9.55 -6.81
CA GLU A 109 0.12 -9.94 -8.22
C GLU A 109 1.37 -9.52 -8.99
N MET A 110 1.83 -8.28 -8.81
CA MET A 110 3.02 -7.74 -9.48
C MET A 110 4.28 -8.54 -9.14
N LEU A 111 4.41 -8.98 -7.89
CA LEU A 111 5.58 -9.68 -7.35
C LEU A 111 5.46 -11.20 -7.33
N LYS A 112 4.47 -11.82 -8.02
CA LYS A 112 4.17 -13.26 -7.97
C LYS A 112 5.32 -14.21 -8.29
N LYS A 113 6.37 -13.74 -8.96
CA LYS A 113 7.60 -14.50 -9.25
C LYS A 113 8.71 -14.23 -8.23
N LYS A 114 8.46 -13.43 -7.20
CA LYS A 114 9.46 -12.93 -6.25
C LYS A 114 9.24 -13.42 -4.82
N TYR A 115 8.20 -14.20 -4.57
CA TYR A 115 7.93 -14.80 -3.26
C TYR A 115 7.43 -16.25 -3.40
N ASP A 116 7.57 -17.02 -2.33
CA ASP A 116 7.01 -18.37 -2.25
C ASP A 116 5.57 -18.31 -1.71
N TYR A 117 5.30 -17.51 -0.67
CA TYR A 117 3.99 -17.28 -0.05
C TYR A 117 3.75 -15.79 0.17
N ALA A 118 2.50 -15.38 0.06
CA ALA A 118 2.10 -14.00 0.34
C ALA A 118 0.81 -13.90 1.15
N VAL A 119 0.70 -12.81 1.90
CA VAL A 119 -0.53 -12.38 2.55
C VAL A 119 -0.83 -10.92 2.20
N GLY A 120 -2.06 -10.66 1.73
CA GLY A 120 -2.60 -9.32 1.59
C GLY A 120 -3.42 -8.95 2.82
N ILE A 121 -3.15 -7.79 3.41
CA ILE A 121 -3.83 -7.29 4.60
C ILE A 121 -4.46 -5.94 4.30
N ASP A 122 -5.76 -5.82 4.50
CA ASP A 122 -6.49 -4.57 4.33
C ASP A 122 -7.61 -4.44 5.38
N ILE A 123 -8.07 -3.21 5.59
CA ILE A 123 -9.17 -2.92 6.50
C ILE A 123 -10.53 -3.13 5.84
N SER A 124 -10.62 -2.94 4.51
CA SER A 124 -11.85 -3.06 3.74
C SER A 124 -12.13 -4.51 3.32
N GLU A 125 -13.23 -5.07 3.79
CA GLU A 125 -13.67 -6.41 3.36
C GLU A 125 -14.05 -6.43 1.88
N ASN A 126 -14.59 -5.34 1.35
CA ASN A 126 -14.97 -5.24 -0.05
C ASN A 126 -13.76 -5.28 -0.97
N MET A 127 -12.69 -4.50 -0.66
CA MET A 127 -11.44 -4.53 -1.42
C MET A 127 -10.80 -5.93 -1.40
N LEU A 128 -10.77 -6.57 -0.24
CA LEU A 128 -10.28 -7.95 -0.11
C LEU A 128 -11.14 -8.95 -0.88
N GLY A 129 -12.44 -8.69 -1.00
CA GLY A 129 -13.34 -9.48 -1.84
C GLY A 129 -12.93 -9.47 -3.32
N PHE A 130 -12.59 -8.30 -3.87
CA PHE A 130 -12.05 -8.15 -5.23
C PHE A 130 -10.67 -8.80 -5.38
N ALA A 131 -9.79 -8.61 -4.39
CA ALA A 131 -8.48 -9.24 -4.38
C ALA A 131 -8.59 -10.77 -4.43
N TYR A 132 -9.47 -11.34 -3.62
CA TYR A 132 -9.72 -12.78 -3.58
C TYR A 132 -10.22 -13.31 -4.93
N ASP A 133 -11.24 -12.68 -5.52
CA ASP A 133 -11.83 -13.15 -6.78
C ASP A 133 -10.84 -13.13 -7.95
N LYS A 134 -9.95 -12.13 -7.98
CA LYS A 134 -8.99 -11.95 -9.08
C LYS A 134 -7.64 -12.65 -8.88
N LYS A 135 -7.19 -12.82 -7.63
CA LYS A 135 -5.79 -13.13 -7.32
C LYS A 135 -5.62 -14.28 -6.33
N ASN A 136 -6.73 -14.93 -5.90
CA ASN A 136 -6.65 -16.06 -4.99
C ASN A 136 -5.93 -17.24 -5.64
N LYS A 137 -4.85 -17.68 -5.01
CA LYS A 137 -4.03 -18.85 -5.39
C LYS A 137 -3.64 -19.59 -4.10
N GLU A 138 -3.20 -20.84 -4.21
CA GLU A 138 -2.81 -21.64 -3.05
C GLU A 138 -1.74 -20.99 -2.16
N ASN A 139 -0.87 -20.16 -2.75
CA ASN A 139 0.21 -19.48 -2.05
C ASN A 139 -0.10 -18.01 -1.70
N ILE A 140 -1.32 -17.52 -1.93
CA ILE A 140 -1.76 -16.16 -1.59
C ILE A 140 -2.97 -16.25 -0.67
N GLN A 141 -2.94 -15.52 0.43
CA GLN A 141 -4.07 -15.41 1.35
C GLN A 141 -4.38 -13.95 1.65
N PHE A 142 -5.63 -13.67 2.01
CA PHE A 142 -6.09 -12.32 2.34
C PHE A 142 -6.66 -12.30 3.75
N ILE A 143 -6.44 -11.20 4.48
CA ILE A 143 -6.85 -11.02 5.87
C ILE A 143 -7.39 -9.60 6.05
N GLN A 144 -8.57 -9.47 6.68
CA GLN A 144 -9.04 -8.17 7.14
C GLN A 144 -8.41 -7.84 8.49
N ALA A 145 -7.62 -6.78 8.55
CA ALA A 145 -7.05 -6.30 9.81
C ALA A 145 -6.67 -4.81 9.73
N ASP A 146 -6.54 -4.18 10.90
CA ASP A 146 -5.94 -2.86 11.04
C ASP A 146 -4.42 -2.97 10.80
N ALA A 147 -3.90 -2.15 9.89
CA ALA A 147 -2.47 -2.10 9.56
C ALA A 147 -1.59 -1.68 10.74
N LEU A 148 -2.16 -0.98 11.72
CA LEU A 148 -1.47 -0.60 12.96
C LEU A 148 -1.39 -1.74 13.99
N ARG A 149 -2.06 -2.88 13.70
CA ARG A 149 -2.18 -4.01 14.64
C ARG A 149 -2.52 -5.29 13.89
N THR A 150 -1.57 -5.80 13.13
CA THR A 150 -1.78 -7.01 12.33
C THR A 150 -1.85 -8.29 13.19
N PRO A 151 -2.53 -9.33 12.70
CA PRO A 151 -2.55 -10.63 13.36
C PRO A 151 -1.30 -11.48 13.09
N LEU A 152 -0.20 -10.89 12.64
CA LEU A 152 1.04 -11.61 12.35
C LEU A 152 1.96 -11.64 13.58
N LYS A 153 2.64 -12.76 13.79
CA LYS A 153 3.66 -12.92 14.84
C LYS A 153 4.84 -11.99 14.61
N ASP A 154 5.56 -11.68 15.70
CA ASP A 154 6.84 -11.01 15.64
C ASP A 154 7.83 -11.81 14.80
N ASN A 155 8.66 -11.12 14.05
CA ASN A 155 9.75 -11.73 13.25
C ASN A 155 9.29 -12.90 12.34
N SER A 156 8.10 -12.79 11.75
CA SER A 156 7.52 -13.85 10.92
C SER A 156 7.60 -13.62 9.42
N VAL A 157 7.84 -12.38 8.98
CA VAL A 157 7.77 -11.94 7.58
C VAL A 157 9.15 -11.56 7.05
N ASP A 158 9.52 -12.02 5.86
CA ASP A 158 10.79 -11.67 5.23
C ASP A 158 10.71 -10.29 4.55
N THR A 159 9.54 -9.99 3.97
CA THR A 159 9.34 -8.77 3.19
C THR A 159 7.96 -8.18 3.46
N VAL A 160 7.92 -6.88 3.75
CA VAL A 160 6.69 -6.09 3.78
C VAL A 160 6.66 -5.15 2.58
N VAL A 161 5.50 -5.02 1.94
CA VAL A 161 5.26 -4.09 0.83
C VAL A 161 4.04 -3.24 1.14
N VAL A 162 4.10 -1.96 0.76
CA VAL A 162 2.97 -1.02 0.81
C VAL A 162 2.93 -0.19 -0.45
N LEU A 163 1.80 -0.17 -1.14
CA LEU A 163 1.58 0.62 -2.34
C LEU A 163 0.40 1.58 -2.12
N GLY A 164 0.68 2.86 -1.85
CA GLY A 164 -0.35 3.89 -1.71
C GLY A 164 -1.19 3.80 -0.43
N GLY A 165 -0.66 3.24 0.67
CA GLY A 165 -1.40 3.07 1.92
C GLY A 165 -0.93 3.95 3.08
N ILE A 166 0.35 4.34 3.11
CA ILE A 166 0.94 5.04 4.27
C ILE A 166 0.39 6.46 4.40
N HIS A 167 0.09 7.12 3.28
CA HIS A 167 -0.39 8.50 3.29
C HIS A 167 -1.80 8.66 3.87
N HIS A 168 -2.54 7.57 4.04
CA HIS A 168 -3.84 7.53 4.71
C HIS A 168 -3.75 7.31 6.23
N LEU A 169 -2.56 7.08 6.77
CA LEU A 169 -2.38 6.78 8.19
C LEU A 169 -1.91 8.01 8.97
N ASN A 170 -2.62 8.36 10.03
CA ASN A 170 -2.25 9.46 10.93
C ASN A 170 -1.10 9.04 11.86
N ASP A 171 -1.15 7.84 12.45
CA ASP A 171 -0.10 7.32 13.33
C ASP A 171 0.91 6.46 12.56
N ARG A 172 1.75 7.12 11.75
CA ARG A 172 2.80 6.45 10.97
C ARG A 172 3.88 5.83 11.84
N LEU A 173 4.16 6.40 13.00
CA LEU A 173 5.17 5.84 13.89
C LEU A 173 4.74 4.46 14.38
N LYS A 174 3.47 4.32 14.77
CA LYS A 174 2.90 3.04 15.17
C LYS A 174 2.85 2.04 14.00
N PHE A 175 2.56 2.53 12.79
CA PHE A 175 2.58 1.71 11.59
C PHE A 175 3.98 1.16 11.29
N PHE A 176 5.02 2.01 11.29
CA PHE A 176 6.41 1.56 11.07
C PHE A 176 6.91 0.65 12.20
N SER A 177 6.45 0.88 13.43
CA SER A 177 6.71 -0.01 14.55
C SER A 177 6.09 -1.40 14.33
N GLU A 178 4.85 -1.46 13.82
CA GLU A 178 4.20 -2.73 13.47
C GLU A 178 4.92 -3.45 12.32
N ILE A 179 5.34 -2.73 11.27
CA ILE A 179 6.18 -3.29 10.20
C ILE A 179 7.46 -3.88 10.79
N SER A 180 8.17 -3.10 11.62
CA SER A 180 9.39 -3.57 12.28
C SER A 180 9.14 -4.80 13.15
N ARG A 181 8.03 -4.85 13.89
CA ARG A 181 7.66 -5.99 14.73
C ARG A 181 7.52 -7.28 13.93
N ILE A 182 6.78 -7.24 12.81
CA ILE A 182 6.50 -8.44 12.01
C ILE A 182 7.67 -8.88 11.13
N LEU A 183 8.54 -7.94 10.70
CA LEU A 183 9.72 -8.26 9.92
C LEU A 183 10.71 -9.10 10.74
N LYS A 184 11.25 -10.14 10.12
CA LYS A 184 12.41 -10.87 10.62
C LYS A 184 13.62 -9.94 10.72
N PRO A 185 14.63 -10.26 11.59
CA PRO A 185 15.93 -9.60 11.51
C PRO A 185 16.46 -9.60 10.08
N LYS A 186 16.97 -8.47 9.60
CA LYS A 186 17.41 -8.26 8.21
C LYS A 186 16.30 -8.33 7.14
N GLY A 187 15.04 -8.44 7.54
CA GLY A 187 13.88 -8.36 6.65
C GLY A 187 13.78 -6.98 5.98
N CYS A 188 13.12 -6.93 4.84
CA CYS A 188 13.05 -5.74 3.99
C CYS A 188 11.65 -5.15 3.94
N PHE A 189 11.55 -3.83 3.97
CA PHE A 189 10.35 -3.06 3.75
C PHE A 189 10.47 -2.27 2.46
N PHE A 190 9.47 -2.35 1.57
CA PHE A 190 9.39 -1.64 0.30
C PHE A 190 8.09 -0.84 0.24
N TRP A 191 8.14 0.36 -0.35
CA TRP A 191 6.96 1.18 -0.49
C TRP A 191 6.96 1.99 -1.79
N ARG A 192 5.75 2.37 -2.24
CA ARG A 192 5.49 3.35 -3.28
C ARG A 192 4.38 4.27 -2.79
N GLU A 193 4.70 5.56 -2.59
CA GLU A 193 3.82 6.52 -1.91
C GLU A 193 3.89 7.91 -2.51
N PRO A 194 2.83 8.71 -2.47
CA PRO A 194 2.90 10.12 -2.78
C PRO A 194 3.77 10.86 -1.77
N VAL A 195 4.54 11.84 -2.27
CA VAL A 195 5.42 12.69 -1.47
C VAL A 195 5.13 14.18 -1.66
N ASP A 196 5.49 14.96 -0.64
CA ASP A 196 5.23 16.40 -0.57
C ASP A 196 6.52 17.20 -0.26
N ASP A 197 7.67 16.74 -0.79
CA ASP A 197 8.95 17.45 -0.59
C ASP A 197 9.12 18.63 -1.54
N PHE A 198 8.56 18.59 -2.74
CA PHE A 198 8.67 19.64 -3.72
C PHE A 198 7.75 20.82 -3.39
N PHE A 199 8.36 21.99 -3.08
CA PHE A 199 7.63 23.15 -2.57
C PHE A 199 6.56 23.69 -3.52
N LEU A 200 6.84 23.70 -4.84
CA LEU A 200 5.89 24.17 -5.84
C LEU A 200 4.67 23.24 -5.92
N TRP A 201 4.89 21.92 -5.81
CA TRP A 201 3.81 20.95 -5.76
C TRP A 201 2.91 21.17 -4.54
N ARG A 202 3.48 21.50 -3.38
CA ARG A 202 2.68 21.86 -2.19
C ARG A 202 1.74 23.04 -2.43
N LEU A 203 2.19 24.04 -3.18
CA LEU A 203 1.34 25.19 -3.53
C LEU A 203 0.22 24.78 -4.49
N ILE A 204 0.56 24.07 -5.57
CA ILE A 204 -0.40 23.57 -6.57
C ILE A 204 -1.42 22.63 -5.90
N ARG A 205 -0.96 21.73 -5.05
CA ARG A 205 -1.80 20.80 -4.33
C ARG A 205 -2.83 21.50 -3.43
N LYS A 206 -2.46 22.55 -2.72
CA LYS A 206 -3.40 23.35 -1.94
C LYS A 206 -4.55 23.92 -2.79
N ILE A 207 -4.26 24.28 -4.04
CA ILE A 207 -5.26 24.79 -4.98
C ILE A 207 -6.14 23.61 -5.44
N ILE A 208 -5.55 22.50 -5.85
CA ILE A 208 -6.25 21.30 -6.31
C ILE A 208 -7.22 20.79 -5.23
N TYR A 209 -6.77 20.69 -3.99
CA TYR A 209 -7.61 20.23 -2.86
C TYR A 209 -8.79 21.16 -2.57
N ARG A 210 -8.68 22.47 -2.86
CA ARG A 210 -9.81 23.40 -2.73
C ARG A 210 -10.87 23.22 -3.82
N ILE A 211 -10.46 22.71 -4.98
CA ILE A 211 -11.30 22.59 -6.17
C ILE A 211 -11.87 21.18 -6.31
N SER A 212 -11.16 20.17 -5.79
CA SER A 212 -11.57 18.78 -5.90
C SER A 212 -12.58 18.41 -4.81
N PRO A 213 -13.78 17.93 -5.18
CA PRO A 213 -14.77 17.47 -4.19
C PRO A 213 -14.49 16.09 -3.62
N VAL A 214 -13.48 15.39 -4.16
CA VAL A 214 -13.19 13.96 -3.87
C VAL A 214 -12.02 13.81 -2.90
N LEU A 215 -11.08 14.75 -2.89
CA LEU A 215 -9.90 14.68 -2.03
C LEU A 215 -10.21 15.20 -0.63
N ASP A 216 -10.05 14.35 0.36
CA ASP A 216 -10.26 14.72 1.75
C ASP A 216 -8.95 15.20 2.39
N HIS A 217 -8.88 16.49 2.70
CA HIS A 217 -7.74 17.11 3.39
C HIS A 217 -7.44 16.51 4.78
N LYS A 218 -8.42 15.84 5.38
CA LYS A 218 -8.30 15.33 6.76
C LYS A 218 -7.66 13.94 6.80
N THR A 219 -7.82 13.17 5.72
CA THR A 219 -7.42 11.76 5.69
C THR A 219 -6.20 11.48 4.80
N GLU A 220 -5.75 12.44 3.98
CA GLU A 220 -4.62 12.25 3.07
C GLU A 220 -3.43 13.15 3.42
N SER A 221 -2.34 12.55 3.82
CA SER A 221 -1.10 13.26 4.14
C SER A 221 0.10 12.59 3.47
N PRO A 222 0.60 13.08 2.31
CA PRO A 222 1.77 12.52 1.65
C PRO A 222 3.00 12.46 2.53
N LEU A 223 3.93 11.59 2.18
CA LEU A 223 5.18 11.45 2.92
C LEU A 223 6.09 12.65 2.70
N ARG A 224 6.89 12.95 3.72
CA ARG A 224 8.02 13.89 3.65
C ARG A 224 9.31 13.16 3.98
N TYR A 225 10.32 13.34 3.15
CA TYR A 225 11.61 12.65 3.27
C TYR A 225 12.17 12.69 4.70
N LYS A 226 12.41 13.89 5.25
CA LYS A 226 13.03 14.03 6.57
C LYS A 226 12.24 13.40 7.71
N ASP A 227 10.92 13.57 7.69
CA ASP A 227 10.05 13.05 8.74
C ASP A 227 9.94 11.52 8.66
N THR A 228 9.79 10.99 7.44
CA THR A 228 9.69 9.55 7.22
C THR A 228 11.00 8.84 7.59
N LEU A 229 12.17 9.39 7.19
CA LEU A 229 13.45 8.82 7.58
C LEU A 229 13.63 8.76 9.10
N ARG A 230 13.26 9.84 9.79
CA ARG A 230 13.34 9.90 11.27
C ARG A 230 12.46 8.83 11.91
N GLN A 231 11.20 8.70 11.45
CA GLN A 231 10.26 7.71 11.98
C GLN A 231 10.72 6.28 11.72
N LEU A 232 11.17 5.96 10.48
CA LEU A 232 11.71 4.65 10.14
C LEU A 232 12.92 4.30 11.01
N LYS A 233 13.87 5.23 11.18
CA LYS A 233 15.04 5.04 12.03
C LYS A 233 14.65 4.78 13.50
N THR A 234 13.68 5.52 14.03
CA THR A 234 13.15 5.30 15.39
C THR A 234 12.59 3.89 15.57
N CYS A 235 12.03 3.30 14.51
CA CYS A 235 11.52 1.92 14.52
C CYS A 235 12.55 0.85 14.15
N GLY A 236 13.85 1.19 14.05
CA GLY A 236 14.91 0.24 13.70
C GLY A 236 14.92 -0.18 12.23
N LEU A 237 14.36 0.66 11.35
CA LEU A 237 14.34 0.47 9.91
C LEU A 237 15.30 1.45 9.24
N GLU A 238 16.39 0.92 8.65
CA GLU A 238 17.38 1.72 7.93
C GLU A 238 17.00 1.86 6.46
N VAL A 239 16.89 3.10 5.98
CA VAL A 239 16.50 3.39 4.60
C VAL A 239 17.67 3.14 3.66
N ASN A 240 17.48 2.25 2.69
CA ASN A 240 18.47 1.91 1.66
C ASN A 240 18.24 2.70 0.37
N ASN A 241 16.96 2.93 0.02
CA ASN A 241 16.60 3.64 -1.20
C ASN A 241 15.47 4.64 -0.93
N TRP A 242 15.56 5.79 -1.55
CA TRP A 242 14.52 6.82 -1.61
C TRP A 242 14.62 7.52 -2.96
N ASN A 243 13.94 6.98 -3.96
CA ASN A 243 13.95 7.53 -5.31
C ASN A 243 12.60 8.17 -5.60
N THR A 244 12.58 9.45 -5.96
CA THR A 244 11.34 10.12 -6.34
C THR A 244 11.18 10.14 -7.85
N ILE A 245 9.97 9.84 -8.31
CA ILE A 245 9.58 9.70 -9.70
C ILE A 245 8.22 10.39 -9.95
N GLY A 246 7.85 10.52 -11.22
CA GLY A 246 6.59 11.16 -11.57
C GLY A 246 6.62 12.67 -11.39
N PHE A 247 6.05 13.38 -12.33
CA PHE A 247 5.97 14.84 -12.32
C PHE A 247 4.69 15.29 -13.02
N PHE A 248 4.76 15.95 -14.17
CA PHE A 248 3.57 16.38 -14.92
C PHE A 248 2.68 15.22 -15.34
N GLY A 249 3.28 14.15 -15.86
CA GLY A 249 2.53 12.97 -16.30
C GLY A 249 1.76 12.31 -15.17
N PHE A 250 2.31 12.30 -13.95
CA PHE A 250 1.59 11.83 -12.78
C PHE A 250 0.31 12.64 -12.55
N CYS A 251 0.38 13.96 -12.56
CA CYS A 251 -0.78 14.82 -12.35
C CYS A 251 -1.87 14.63 -13.38
N PHE A 252 -1.50 14.42 -14.67
CA PHE A 252 -2.47 14.37 -15.76
C PHE A 252 -3.00 12.97 -16.06
N PHE A 253 -2.20 11.92 -15.87
CA PHE A 253 -2.53 10.59 -16.39
C PHE A 253 -2.69 9.53 -15.32
N MET A 254 -2.20 9.75 -14.09
CA MET A 254 -2.24 8.71 -13.08
C MET A 254 -3.57 8.60 -12.37
N ASN A 255 -4.18 9.72 -11.99
CA ASN A 255 -5.32 9.69 -11.10
C ASN A 255 -6.51 10.50 -11.64
N SER A 256 -7.58 9.81 -12.02
CA SER A 256 -8.84 10.43 -12.46
C SER A 256 -9.58 11.17 -11.35
N ASP A 257 -9.28 10.87 -10.08
CA ASP A 257 -10.00 11.44 -8.94
C ASP A 257 -9.43 12.78 -8.50
N VAL A 258 -8.15 13.02 -8.77
CA VAL A 258 -7.49 14.32 -8.46
C VAL A 258 -7.99 15.43 -9.38
N LEU A 259 -8.12 15.14 -10.67
CA LEU A 259 -8.59 16.08 -11.68
C LEU A 259 -9.81 15.46 -12.39
N TRP A 260 -11.01 15.89 -12.04
CA TRP A 260 -12.28 15.34 -12.55
C TRP A 260 -12.34 15.20 -14.09
N PHE A 261 -11.62 16.04 -14.84
CA PHE A 261 -11.57 15.99 -16.31
C PHE A 261 -10.64 14.89 -16.83
N ASN A 262 -9.80 14.30 -16.01
CA ASN A 262 -8.83 13.28 -16.37
C ASN A 262 -9.51 12.05 -17.01
N ARG A 263 -10.69 11.67 -16.51
CA ARG A 263 -11.50 10.59 -17.08
C ARG A 263 -11.81 10.76 -18.58
N PHE A 264 -11.85 11.99 -19.10
CA PHE A 264 -12.11 12.26 -20.51
C PHE A 264 -10.92 11.94 -21.41
N PHE A 265 -9.72 11.86 -20.88
CA PHE A 265 -8.54 11.49 -21.65
C PHE A 265 -8.64 10.08 -22.24
N ARG A 266 -9.44 9.18 -21.67
CA ARG A 266 -9.71 7.86 -22.24
C ARG A 266 -10.23 7.89 -23.67
N PHE A 267 -10.85 9.00 -24.10
CA PHE A 267 -11.40 9.18 -25.43
C PHE A 267 -10.42 9.83 -26.42
N PHE A 268 -9.25 10.28 -25.98
CA PHE A 268 -8.28 10.93 -26.85
C PHE A 268 -7.56 9.89 -27.73
N PRO A 269 -7.45 10.16 -29.03
CA PRO A 269 -6.66 9.30 -29.91
C PRO A 269 -5.22 9.26 -29.42
N PHE A 270 -4.59 8.09 -29.55
CA PHE A 270 -3.18 7.87 -29.17
C PHE A 270 -2.86 8.17 -27.67
N ILE A 271 -3.83 8.16 -26.78
CA ILE A 271 -3.62 8.53 -25.38
C ILE A 271 -2.53 7.68 -24.70
N LYS A 272 -2.42 6.38 -25.02
CA LYS A 272 -1.34 5.53 -24.49
C LYS A 272 0.04 6.02 -24.90
N GLN A 273 0.22 6.42 -26.18
CA GLN A 273 1.48 6.93 -26.69
C GLN A 273 1.84 8.28 -26.06
N ILE A 274 0.86 9.16 -25.90
CA ILE A 274 1.00 10.45 -25.20
C ILE A 274 1.43 10.21 -23.73
N THR A 275 0.76 9.30 -23.04
CA THR A 275 1.11 8.95 -21.66
C THR A 275 2.52 8.37 -21.57
N ARG A 276 2.88 7.45 -22.46
CA ARG A 276 4.23 6.87 -22.51
C ARG A 276 5.31 7.92 -22.81
N PHE A 277 5.03 8.89 -23.66
CA PHE A 277 5.94 10.01 -23.89
C PHE A 277 6.09 10.87 -22.63
N SER A 278 4.99 11.17 -21.96
CA SER A 278 4.98 11.92 -20.70
C SER A 278 5.78 11.21 -19.60
N THR A 279 5.73 9.88 -19.48
CA THR A 279 6.56 9.17 -18.50
C THR A 279 8.06 9.29 -18.77
N LYS A 280 8.46 9.39 -20.07
CA LYS A 280 9.87 9.65 -20.43
C LYS A 280 10.30 11.06 -20.03
N ILE A 281 9.44 12.05 -20.21
CA ILE A 281 9.69 13.43 -19.75
C ILE A 281 9.82 13.45 -18.22
N ASP A 282 8.89 12.86 -17.51
CA ASP A 282 8.93 12.80 -16.05
C ASP A 282 10.21 12.14 -15.54
N HIS A 283 10.60 11.01 -16.15
CA HIS A 283 11.84 10.31 -15.80
C HIS A 283 13.07 11.18 -16.07
N PHE A 284 13.11 11.85 -17.22
CA PHE A 284 14.21 12.78 -17.58
C PHE A 284 14.32 13.92 -16.56
N ILE A 285 13.20 14.58 -16.22
CA ILE A 285 13.19 15.70 -15.26
C ILE A 285 13.67 15.22 -13.88
N THR A 286 13.16 14.11 -13.39
CA THR A 286 13.50 13.60 -12.04
C THR A 286 14.90 12.97 -11.97
N SER A 287 15.56 12.70 -13.11
CA SER A 287 16.95 12.18 -13.15
C SER A 287 18.01 13.22 -12.83
N PHE A 288 17.72 14.52 -12.96
CA PHE A 288 18.67 15.59 -12.60
C PHE A 288 18.92 15.62 -11.09
N LYS A 289 20.19 15.75 -10.66
CA LYS A 289 20.58 15.76 -9.24
C LYS A 289 19.82 16.77 -8.39
N PHE A 290 19.54 17.96 -8.93
CA PHE A 290 18.78 18.99 -8.22
C PHE A 290 17.26 18.74 -8.19
N MET A 291 16.77 17.86 -9.06
CA MET A 291 15.36 17.45 -9.15
C MET A 291 15.08 16.07 -8.52
N ASN A 292 16.08 15.36 -8.03
CA ASN A 292 15.95 13.97 -7.55
C ASN A 292 15.02 13.80 -6.33
N LYS A 293 14.62 14.91 -5.69
CA LYS A 293 13.61 14.96 -4.60
C LYS A 293 12.34 15.71 -5.02
N SER A 294 12.18 16.02 -6.29
CA SER A 294 11.05 16.80 -6.81
C SER A 294 9.97 15.93 -7.45
N GLY A 295 10.19 14.64 -7.55
CA GLY A 295 9.14 13.70 -7.97
C GLY A 295 7.99 13.68 -6.99
N LEU A 296 6.81 13.31 -7.48
CA LEU A 296 5.55 13.31 -6.71
C LEU A 296 5.25 11.96 -6.05
N ILE A 297 5.95 10.92 -6.49
CA ILE A 297 5.88 9.58 -5.93
C ILE A 297 7.27 9.15 -5.50
N VAL A 298 7.39 8.55 -4.33
CA VAL A 298 8.61 7.86 -3.90
C VAL A 298 8.49 6.36 -4.12
N VAL A 299 9.56 5.76 -4.60
CA VAL A 299 9.81 4.31 -4.54
C VAL A 299 10.97 4.12 -3.59
N GLY A 300 10.72 3.47 -2.47
CA GLY A 300 11.67 3.37 -1.38
C GLY A 300 11.83 1.96 -0.82
N SER A 301 12.95 1.75 -0.13
CA SER A 301 13.19 0.54 0.65
C SER A 301 13.96 0.82 1.92
N ALA A 302 13.67 0.01 2.95
CA ALA A 302 14.39 -0.02 4.21
C ALA A 302 14.66 -1.46 4.64
N LYS A 303 15.63 -1.65 5.51
CA LYS A 303 16.00 -2.94 6.08
C LYS A 303 15.92 -2.86 7.60
N LYS A 304 15.34 -3.88 8.22
CA LYS A 304 15.35 -4.01 9.68
C LYS A 304 16.76 -4.36 10.16
N HIS A 305 17.22 -3.63 11.18
CA HIS A 305 18.44 -4.02 11.88
C HIS A 305 18.30 -5.42 12.50
N SER A 306 19.44 -6.06 12.73
CA SER A 306 19.51 -7.38 13.40
C SER A 306 19.13 -7.26 14.86
#